data_ec307260598b9feb00b74f72dd955b20
#
_entry.id   ec307260598b9feb00b74f72dd955b20
#
_cell.length_a   1.000
_cell.length_b   1.000
_cell.length_c   1.000
_cell.angle_alpha   90.00
_cell.angle_beta   90.00
_cell.angle_gamma   90.00
#
_symmetry.space_group_name_H-M   'P 1'
#
loop_
_entity.id
_entity.type
_entity.pdbx_description
1 polymer ?
#
loop_
_entity_poly.entity_id
_entity_poly.type
_entity_poly.pdbx_seq_one_letter_code
_entity_poly.pdbx_strand_id
1 'polypeptide(L)'
;MEQNRPAPRRALSPKERRRRHRIRLVRNWTVFLLSCGAVMAVMTGGILWLLPRAYALIAPPTAFEAREYEGGAETDLSDKRLVLVNANLPLTEEPTPELAVADDATSVSLEAEAAAAYREMAEAAKRDEIELVLTAGYQDAAARQSAYEAAVQSGRESGCPEEEAAVRAATVQPAPEASEYATGYGADILAADSMEKDTGFADTRAYEIGR
;
A
#
# COMPACT_ATOMS: atom_id res chain seq x y z
N MET A 1 -46.02 -79.52 9.83
CA MET A 1 -45.41 -78.18 9.95
C MET A 1 -43.89 -78.33 10.14
N GLU A 2 -43.18 -78.32 9.04
CA GLU A 2 -41.70 -78.50 8.99
C GLU A 2 -41.06 -77.19 9.16
N GLN A 3 -40.34 -76.99 10.30
CA GLN A 3 -39.66 -75.76 10.65
C GLN A 3 -38.41 -75.59 9.76
N ASN A 4 -38.53 -74.65 8.85
CA ASN A 4 -37.36 -74.15 8.03
C ASN A 4 -36.27 -73.58 8.93
N ARG A 5 -35.38 -74.43 9.43
CA ARG A 5 -34.18 -73.97 10.19
C ARG A 5 -33.18 -73.44 9.22
N PRO A 6 -32.74 -72.16 9.35
CA PRO A 6 -31.69 -71.62 8.51
C PRO A 6 -30.40 -72.41 8.68
N ALA A 7 -29.76 -72.74 7.58
CA ALA A 7 -28.54 -73.51 7.55
C ALA A 7 -27.41 -72.80 8.41
N PRO A 8 -26.61 -73.58 9.16
CA PRO A 8 -25.60 -73.00 10.02
C PRO A 8 -24.59 -72.21 9.20
N ARG A 9 -24.43 -70.91 9.50
CA ARG A 9 -23.47 -70.08 8.85
C ARG A 9 -22.06 -70.62 9.06
N ARG A 10 -21.37 -71.01 7.97
CA ARG A 10 -20.03 -71.52 7.96
C ARG A 10 -19.07 -70.53 8.67
N ALA A 11 -18.41 -70.97 9.74
CA ALA A 11 -17.45 -70.19 10.49
C ALA A 11 -16.23 -69.85 9.58
N LEU A 12 -15.93 -68.57 9.46
CA LEU A 12 -14.81 -68.07 8.63
C LEU A 12 -13.47 -68.50 9.22
N SER A 13 -12.57 -68.94 8.37
CA SER A 13 -11.18 -69.28 8.79
C SER A 13 -10.46 -68.06 9.34
N PRO A 14 -9.45 -68.25 10.21
CA PRO A 14 -8.67 -67.13 10.77
C PRO A 14 -8.02 -66.24 9.71
N LYS A 15 -7.62 -66.80 8.57
CA LYS A 15 -7.05 -66.09 7.42
C LYS A 15 -8.12 -65.19 6.73
N GLU A 16 -9.34 -65.69 6.55
CA GLU A 16 -10.46 -64.93 5.96
C GLU A 16 -10.93 -63.81 6.87
N ARG A 17 -10.92 -64.01 8.21
CA ARG A 17 -11.21 -62.94 9.21
C ARG A 17 -10.20 -61.80 9.10
N ARG A 18 -8.90 -62.11 9.02
CA ARG A 18 -7.81 -61.11 8.87
C ARG A 18 -7.92 -60.36 7.56
N ARG A 19 -8.24 -61.07 6.46
CA ARG A 19 -8.43 -60.43 5.12
C ARG A 19 -9.63 -59.48 5.12
N ARG A 20 -10.77 -59.90 5.68
CA ARG A 20 -11.99 -59.04 5.78
C ARG A 20 -11.73 -57.84 6.68
N HIS A 21 -11.00 -58.02 7.76
CA HIS A 21 -10.60 -56.89 8.65
C HIS A 21 -9.73 -55.86 7.90
N ARG A 22 -8.71 -56.34 7.19
CA ARG A 22 -7.85 -55.46 6.36
C ARG A 22 -8.66 -54.71 5.30
N ILE A 23 -9.54 -55.40 4.59
CA ILE A 23 -10.40 -54.80 3.56
C ILE A 23 -11.31 -53.71 4.17
N ARG A 24 -11.90 -53.98 5.34
CA ARG A 24 -12.73 -52.98 6.05
C ARG A 24 -11.89 -51.78 6.50
N LEU A 25 -10.70 -52.03 7.01
CA LEU A 25 -9.79 -50.98 7.48
C LEU A 25 -9.37 -50.08 6.31
N VAL A 26 -8.95 -50.68 5.20
CA VAL A 26 -8.60 -49.93 3.98
C VAL A 26 -9.77 -49.13 3.46
N ARG A 27 -10.96 -49.77 3.34
CA ARG A 27 -12.18 -49.08 2.91
C ARG A 27 -12.53 -47.89 3.81
N ASN A 28 -12.46 -48.07 5.12
CA ASN A 28 -12.78 -47.00 6.06
C ASN A 28 -11.76 -45.83 5.95
N TRP A 29 -10.49 -46.17 5.80
CA TRP A 29 -9.44 -45.16 5.57
C TRP A 29 -9.62 -44.43 4.24
N THR A 30 -9.95 -45.14 3.15
CA THR A 30 -10.25 -44.51 1.86
C THR A 30 -11.46 -43.60 1.93
N VAL A 31 -12.54 -44.01 2.57
CA VAL A 31 -13.72 -43.16 2.75
C VAL A 31 -13.39 -41.95 3.60
N PHE A 32 -12.61 -42.12 4.68
CA PHE A 32 -12.17 -41.00 5.53
C PHE A 32 -11.32 -40.00 4.74
N LEU A 33 -10.31 -40.46 4.01
CA LEU A 33 -9.45 -39.57 3.20
C LEU A 33 -10.23 -38.85 2.10
N LEU A 34 -11.16 -39.54 1.44
CA LEU A 34 -12.02 -38.92 0.43
C LEU A 34 -12.95 -37.86 1.03
N SER A 35 -13.53 -38.14 2.22
CA SER A 35 -14.37 -37.15 2.90
C SER A 35 -13.55 -35.93 3.37
N CYS A 36 -12.35 -36.13 3.92
CA CYS A 36 -11.45 -35.03 4.28
C CYS A 36 -11.06 -34.21 3.02
N GLY A 37 -10.74 -34.89 1.92
CA GLY A 37 -10.42 -34.22 0.65
C GLY A 37 -11.58 -33.39 0.11
N ALA A 38 -12.80 -33.92 0.18
CA ALA A 38 -14.00 -33.19 -0.23
C ALA A 38 -14.26 -31.95 0.65
N VAL A 39 -14.11 -32.07 1.97
CA VAL A 39 -14.24 -30.93 2.89
C VAL A 39 -13.19 -29.88 2.59
N MET A 40 -11.92 -30.28 2.40
CA MET A 40 -10.84 -29.35 2.04
C MET A 40 -11.11 -28.64 0.72
N ALA A 41 -11.59 -29.36 -0.31
CA ALA A 41 -11.93 -28.77 -1.60
C ALA A 41 -13.07 -27.73 -1.49
N VAL A 42 -14.12 -28.04 -0.69
CA VAL A 42 -15.22 -27.11 -0.44
C VAL A 42 -14.74 -25.87 0.33
N MET A 43 -13.92 -26.06 1.35
CA MET A 43 -13.34 -24.94 2.12
C MET A 43 -12.46 -24.05 1.24
N THR A 44 -11.54 -24.65 0.48
CA THR A 44 -10.66 -23.91 -0.43
C THR A 44 -11.45 -23.19 -1.51
N GLY A 45 -12.40 -23.86 -2.15
CA GLY A 45 -13.30 -23.27 -3.15
C GLY A 45 -14.14 -22.13 -2.57
N GLY A 46 -14.66 -22.32 -1.35
CA GLY A 46 -15.40 -21.27 -0.63
C GLY A 46 -14.56 -20.05 -0.34
N ILE A 47 -13.31 -20.23 0.12
CA ILE A 47 -12.38 -19.15 0.38
C ILE A 47 -12.05 -18.41 -0.92
N LEU A 48 -11.65 -19.12 -1.97
CA LEU A 48 -11.32 -18.52 -3.26
C LEU A 48 -12.50 -17.78 -3.91
N TRP A 49 -13.74 -18.20 -3.62
CA TRP A 49 -14.95 -17.55 -4.13
C TRP A 49 -15.36 -16.33 -3.29
N LEU A 50 -15.19 -16.40 -1.94
CA LEU A 50 -15.57 -15.32 -1.00
C LEU A 50 -14.51 -14.21 -0.89
N LEU A 51 -13.23 -14.55 -0.96
CA LEU A 51 -12.12 -13.59 -0.78
C LEU A 51 -12.19 -12.41 -1.76
N PRO A 52 -12.39 -12.60 -3.09
CA PRO A 52 -12.50 -11.48 -4.02
C PRO A 52 -13.72 -10.60 -3.75
N ARG A 53 -14.85 -11.23 -3.31
CA ARG A 53 -16.06 -10.49 -2.99
C ARG A 53 -15.94 -9.69 -1.70
N ALA A 54 -15.33 -10.26 -0.67
CA ALA A 54 -15.05 -9.57 0.57
C ALA A 54 -14.06 -8.42 0.33
N TYR A 55 -13.04 -8.66 -0.49
CA TYR A 55 -12.08 -7.61 -0.87
C TYR A 55 -12.75 -6.47 -1.64
N ALA A 56 -13.65 -6.77 -2.58
CA ALA A 56 -14.41 -5.76 -3.32
C ALA A 56 -15.34 -4.91 -2.44
N LEU A 57 -15.78 -5.43 -1.28
CA LEU A 57 -16.59 -4.70 -0.31
C LEU A 57 -15.75 -3.80 0.64
N ILE A 58 -14.48 -4.15 0.85
CA ILE A 58 -13.57 -3.47 1.78
C ILE A 58 -12.62 -2.53 1.02
N ALA A 59 -12.26 -2.89 -0.22
CA ALA A 59 -11.42 -2.05 -1.05
C ALA A 59 -12.15 -0.74 -1.39
N PRO A 60 -11.48 0.40 -1.25
CA PRO A 60 -12.06 1.66 -1.69
C PRO A 60 -12.42 1.54 -3.18
N PRO A 61 -13.47 2.21 -3.64
CA PRO A 61 -13.85 2.19 -5.04
C PRO A 61 -12.66 2.62 -5.90
N THR A 62 -12.23 1.75 -6.81
CA THR A 62 -11.11 2.00 -7.72
C THR A 62 -11.45 3.02 -8.81
N ALA A 63 -12.71 3.40 -8.93
CA ALA A 63 -13.16 4.47 -9.79
C ALA A 63 -13.21 5.77 -8.98
N PHE A 64 -12.28 6.67 -9.25
CA PHE A 64 -12.38 8.07 -8.86
C PHE A 64 -13.49 8.69 -9.71
N GLU A 65 -14.69 8.84 -9.12
CA GLU A 65 -15.70 9.71 -9.71
C GLU A 65 -15.28 11.15 -9.42
N ALA A 66 -14.76 11.83 -10.43
CA ALA A 66 -14.51 13.26 -10.34
C ALA A 66 -15.83 13.96 -10.01
N ARG A 67 -15.94 14.57 -8.83
CA ARG A 67 -17.06 15.45 -8.54
C ARG A 67 -16.95 16.67 -9.45
N GLU A 68 -17.94 16.88 -10.30
CA GLU A 68 -18.11 18.17 -10.93
C GLU A 68 -18.49 19.18 -9.83
N TYR A 69 -17.58 20.09 -9.55
CA TYR A 69 -17.88 21.24 -8.69
C TYR A 69 -18.57 22.29 -9.54
N GLU A 70 -19.89 22.38 -9.43
CA GLU A 70 -20.63 23.51 -9.97
C GLU A 70 -20.16 24.79 -9.25
N GLY A 71 -19.63 25.75 -10.01
CA GLY A 71 -19.18 27.04 -9.49
C GLY A 71 -17.71 27.10 -9.06
N GLY A 72 -16.87 26.18 -9.53
CA GLY A 72 -15.41 26.35 -9.44
C GLY A 72 -15.00 27.68 -10.08
N ALA A 73 -14.25 28.51 -9.34
CA ALA A 73 -13.63 29.68 -9.94
C ALA A 73 -12.80 29.26 -11.15
N GLU A 74 -12.83 30.04 -12.21
CA GLU A 74 -11.98 29.81 -13.38
C GLU A 74 -10.52 29.79 -12.90
N THR A 75 -9.95 28.57 -12.86
CA THR A 75 -8.58 28.39 -12.38
C THR A 75 -7.63 28.76 -13.49
N ASP A 76 -6.74 29.68 -13.24
CA ASP A 76 -5.66 30.00 -14.18
C ASP A 76 -4.65 28.84 -14.21
N LEU A 77 -4.81 27.94 -15.19
CA LEU A 77 -3.94 26.80 -15.39
C LEU A 77 -2.51 27.18 -15.82
N SER A 78 -2.25 28.46 -16.12
CA SER A 78 -0.91 28.97 -16.37
C SER A 78 -0.12 29.25 -15.08
N ASP A 79 -0.79 29.25 -13.93
CA ASP A 79 -0.14 29.45 -12.64
C ASP A 79 0.79 28.27 -12.31
N LYS A 80 2.09 28.53 -12.27
CA LYS A 80 3.13 27.52 -11.96
C LYS A 80 2.94 26.81 -10.62
N ARG A 81 2.19 27.43 -9.68
CA ARG A 81 1.87 26.86 -8.37
C ARG A 81 0.82 25.75 -8.44
N LEU A 82 0.06 25.67 -9.53
CA LEU A 82 -1.02 24.71 -9.76
C LEU A 82 -0.59 23.53 -10.63
N VAL A 83 0.70 23.40 -10.92
CA VAL A 83 1.21 22.27 -11.71
C VAL A 83 1.07 20.98 -10.93
N LEU A 84 0.23 20.09 -11.45
CA LEU A 84 0.08 18.74 -10.88
C LEU A 84 1.11 17.81 -11.50
N VAL A 85 1.99 17.27 -10.66
CA VAL A 85 3.03 16.31 -11.04
C VAL A 85 2.77 14.97 -10.35
N ASN A 86 2.66 13.89 -11.11
CA ASN A 86 2.53 12.54 -10.59
C ASN A 86 2.83 11.50 -11.68
N ALA A 87 2.72 10.21 -11.37
CA ALA A 87 2.97 9.12 -12.31
C ALA A 87 2.10 9.15 -13.59
N ASN A 88 0.91 9.76 -13.55
CA ASN A 88 0.02 9.88 -14.70
C ASN A 88 0.23 11.20 -15.46
N LEU A 89 0.83 12.18 -14.81
CA LEU A 89 1.13 13.52 -15.34
C LEU A 89 2.60 13.83 -15.02
N PRO A 90 3.55 13.12 -15.65
CA PRO A 90 4.97 13.37 -15.41
C PRO A 90 5.40 14.68 -16.05
N LEU A 91 6.46 15.26 -15.52
CA LEU A 91 7.10 16.43 -16.10
C LEU A 91 7.63 16.12 -17.50
N THR A 92 7.33 16.96 -18.46
CA THR A 92 7.85 16.85 -19.83
C THR A 92 9.17 17.59 -20.01
N GLU A 93 9.42 18.58 -19.17
CA GLU A 93 10.65 19.39 -19.16
C GLU A 93 11.11 19.58 -17.70
N GLU A 94 12.41 19.67 -17.49
CA GLU A 94 12.97 19.91 -16.17
C GLU A 94 12.70 21.35 -15.73
N PRO A 95 12.01 21.59 -14.62
CA PRO A 95 11.76 22.93 -14.12
C PRO A 95 13.07 23.60 -13.67
N THR A 96 13.14 24.92 -13.81
CA THR A 96 14.25 25.72 -13.32
C THR A 96 13.73 26.77 -12.32
N PRO A 97 13.33 26.36 -11.11
CA PRO A 97 12.82 27.29 -10.11
C PRO A 97 13.90 28.25 -9.61
N GLU A 98 13.51 29.45 -9.24
CA GLU A 98 14.35 30.35 -8.48
C GLU A 98 14.36 29.91 -7.02
N LEU A 99 15.49 29.39 -6.55
CA LEU A 99 15.58 28.76 -5.25
C LEU A 99 15.99 29.73 -4.15
N ALA A 100 15.38 29.58 -2.98
CA ALA A 100 15.80 30.23 -1.75
C ALA A 100 15.82 29.20 -0.59
N VAL A 101 16.73 29.35 0.36
CA VAL A 101 16.75 28.55 1.58
C VAL A 101 15.49 28.89 2.38
N ALA A 102 14.64 27.91 2.59
CA ALA A 102 13.37 28.10 3.30
C ALA A 102 13.54 27.94 4.82
N ASP A 103 14.41 27.02 5.23
CA ASP A 103 14.71 26.72 6.63
C ASP A 103 16.21 26.66 6.84
N ASP A 104 16.73 27.57 7.66
CA ASP A 104 18.19 27.67 7.94
C ASP A 104 18.70 26.48 8.76
N ALA A 105 17.85 25.85 9.57
CA ALA A 105 18.24 24.72 10.42
C ALA A 105 18.47 23.45 9.61
N THR A 106 17.63 23.21 8.60
CA THR A 106 17.71 22.03 7.73
C THR A 106 18.43 22.30 6.42
N SER A 107 18.66 23.59 6.08
CA SER A 107 19.22 24.06 4.80
C SER A 107 18.38 23.59 3.59
N VAL A 108 17.13 23.29 3.78
CA VAL A 108 16.21 22.90 2.70
C VAL A 108 15.81 24.13 1.92
N SER A 109 15.88 24.01 0.58
CA SER A 109 15.50 25.08 -0.35
C SER A 109 14.14 24.78 -0.98
N LEU A 110 13.39 25.83 -1.25
CA LEU A 110 12.15 25.84 -2.02
C LEU A 110 12.24 26.90 -3.12
N GLU A 111 11.26 26.97 -3.99
CA GLU A 111 11.08 28.11 -4.85
C GLU A 111 10.90 29.37 -4.00
N ALA A 112 11.44 30.50 -4.46
CA ALA A 112 11.61 31.71 -3.65
C ALA A 112 10.31 32.22 -2.99
N GLU A 113 9.19 32.17 -3.71
CA GLU A 113 7.88 32.54 -3.19
C GLU A 113 7.40 31.54 -2.11
N ALA A 114 7.56 30.22 -2.39
CA ALA A 114 7.22 29.17 -1.45
C ALA A 114 8.10 29.21 -0.18
N ALA A 115 9.39 29.52 -0.34
CA ALA A 115 10.32 29.70 0.79
C ALA A 115 9.90 30.88 1.69
N ALA A 116 9.45 31.98 1.09
CA ALA A 116 8.94 33.12 1.87
C ALA A 116 7.67 32.76 2.63
N ALA A 117 6.72 32.11 1.96
CA ALA A 117 5.46 31.67 2.57
C ALA A 117 5.70 30.66 3.70
N TYR A 118 6.63 29.70 3.52
CA TYR A 118 7.02 28.77 4.58
C TYR A 118 7.53 29.49 5.82
N ARG A 119 8.44 30.45 5.65
CA ARG A 119 9.00 31.21 6.78
C ARG A 119 7.93 32.00 7.56
N GLU A 120 7.00 32.62 6.84
CA GLU A 120 5.86 33.31 7.47
C GLU A 120 4.97 32.34 8.26
N MET A 121 4.70 31.18 7.69
CA MET A 121 3.95 30.12 8.35
C MET A 121 4.67 29.59 9.59
N ALA A 122 5.97 29.31 9.49
CA ALA A 122 6.76 28.81 10.61
C ALA A 122 6.86 29.85 11.75
N GLU A 123 7.00 31.13 11.44
CA GLU A 123 6.93 32.19 12.44
C GLU A 123 5.55 32.35 13.09
N ALA A 124 4.48 32.14 12.32
CA ALA A 124 3.13 32.12 12.86
C ALA A 124 2.91 30.94 13.82
N ALA A 125 3.29 29.73 13.41
CA ALA A 125 3.24 28.52 14.22
C ALA A 125 4.03 28.65 15.53
N LYS A 126 5.21 29.25 15.46
CA LYS A 126 6.05 29.51 16.65
C LYS A 126 5.39 30.42 17.68
N ARG A 127 4.55 31.37 17.26
CA ARG A 127 3.74 32.20 18.19
C ARG A 127 2.70 31.37 18.95
N ASP A 128 2.26 30.26 18.34
CA ASP A 128 1.33 29.32 18.96
C ASP A 128 2.05 28.15 19.67
N GLU A 129 3.36 28.33 19.92
CA GLU A 129 4.25 27.35 20.60
C GLU A 129 4.38 26.03 19.81
N ILE A 130 4.29 26.10 18.47
CA ILE A 130 4.49 24.97 17.57
C ILE A 130 5.75 25.22 16.74
N GLU A 131 6.70 24.31 16.81
CA GLU A 131 7.91 24.35 16.01
C GLU A 131 7.73 23.45 14.79
N LEU A 132 7.73 24.07 13.59
CA LEU A 132 7.69 23.36 12.30
C LEU A 132 9.10 23.12 11.80
N VAL A 133 9.31 21.94 11.21
CA VAL A 133 10.59 21.54 10.61
C VAL A 133 10.34 21.15 9.16
N LEU A 134 11.05 21.79 8.25
CA LEU A 134 11.03 21.46 6.83
C LEU A 134 11.99 20.30 6.58
N THR A 135 11.47 19.11 6.32
CA THR A 135 12.26 17.89 6.19
C THR A 135 12.62 17.54 4.75
N ALA A 136 11.84 18.00 3.78
CA ALA A 136 12.16 17.90 2.36
C ALA A 136 11.60 19.10 1.58
N GLY A 137 12.24 19.40 0.45
CA GLY A 137 11.87 20.48 -0.46
C GLY A 137 12.40 20.21 -1.85
N TYR A 138 12.89 21.23 -2.56
CA TYR A 138 13.44 21.07 -3.89
C TYR A 138 14.51 19.99 -3.97
N GLN A 139 14.40 19.18 -5.00
CA GLN A 139 15.40 18.17 -5.37
C GLN A 139 15.72 18.31 -6.86
N ASP A 140 16.99 18.41 -7.20
CA ASP A 140 17.43 18.38 -8.58
C ASP A 140 17.23 16.99 -9.22
N ALA A 141 17.38 16.91 -10.54
CA ALA A 141 17.17 15.66 -11.28
C ALA A 141 18.09 14.53 -10.78
N ALA A 142 19.34 14.84 -10.41
CA ALA A 142 20.29 13.84 -9.95
C ALA A 142 19.89 13.29 -8.56
N ALA A 143 19.47 14.16 -7.66
CA ALA A 143 18.99 13.77 -6.33
C ALA A 143 17.74 12.89 -6.41
N ARG A 144 16.76 13.25 -7.25
CA ARG A 144 15.54 12.46 -7.46
C ARG A 144 15.85 11.09 -8.07
N GLN A 145 16.74 11.05 -9.08
CA GLN A 145 17.18 9.80 -9.68
C GLN A 145 17.86 8.90 -8.64
N SER A 146 18.76 9.42 -7.86
CA SER A 146 19.48 8.68 -6.81
C SER A 146 18.52 8.13 -5.75
N ALA A 147 17.54 8.93 -5.32
CA ALA A 147 16.54 8.50 -4.34
C ALA A 147 15.66 7.36 -4.89
N TYR A 148 15.23 7.45 -6.14
CA TYR A 148 14.45 6.40 -6.79
C TYR A 148 15.25 5.11 -6.96
N GLU A 149 16.50 5.20 -7.42
CA GLU A 149 17.40 4.05 -7.56
C GLU A 149 17.67 3.37 -6.21
N ALA A 150 17.84 4.14 -5.15
CA ALA A 150 18.00 3.61 -3.78
C ALA A 150 16.74 2.85 -3.32
N ALA A 151 15.54 3.37 -3.64
CA ALA A 151 14.28 2.69 -3.32
C ALA A 151 14.13 1.37 -4.10
N VAL A 152 14.49 1.34 -5.40
CA VAL A 152 14.51 0.13 -6.22
C VAL A 152 15.49 -0.90 -5.65
N GLN A 153 16.70 -0.46 -5.31
CA GLN A 153 17.72 -1.32 -4.74
C GLN A 153 17.27 -1.93 -3.39
N SER A 154 16.66 -1.13 -2.52
CA SER A 154 16.08 -1.61 -1.26
C SER A 154 15.01 -2.67 -1.50
N GLY A 155 14.18 -2.51 -2.52
CA GLY A 155 13.21 -3.53 -2.94
C GLY A 155 13.88 -4.85 -3.33
N ARG A 156 14.94 -4.80 -4.13
CA ARG A 156 15.73 -5.98 -4.53
C ARG A 156 16.38 -6.67 -3.34
N GLU A 157 16.98 -5.93 -2.44
CA GLU A 157 17.60 -6.46 -1.22
C GLU A 157 16.57 -7.12 -0.28
N SER A 158 15.32 -6.67 -0.34
CA SER A 158 14.20 -7.29 0.36
C SER A 158 13.66 -8.54 -0.33
N GLY A 159 14.28 -8.99 -1.43
CA GLY A 159 13.92 -10.20 -2.17
C GLY A 159 12.79 -10.03 -3.20
N CYS A 160 12.43 -8.80 -3.57
CA CYS A 160 11.46 -8.57 -4.63
C CYS A 160 12.07 -8.90 -6.01
N PRO A 161 11.32 -9.53 -6.92
CA PRO A 161 11.69 -9.64 -8.33
C PRO A 161 11.95 -8.26 -8.95
N GLU A 162 12.80 -8.19 -9.97
CA GLU A 162 13.24 -6.95 -10.62
C GLU A 162 12.04 -6.04 -11.01
N GLU A 163 11.04 -6.64 -11.67
CA GLU A 163 9.85 -5.92 -12.13
C GLU A 163 8.99 -5.39 -10.96
N GLU A 164 8.89 -6.14 -9.89
CA GLU A 164 8.15 -5.74 -8.69
C GLU A 164 8.90 -4.69 -7.88
N ALA A 165 10.24 -4.72 -7.87
CA ALA A 165 11.06 -3.77 -7.13
C ALA A 165 10.83 -2.33 -7.62
N ALA A 166 10.74 -2.11 -8.95
CA ALA A 166 10.43 -0.81 -9.53
C ALA A 166 9.01 -0.31 -9.18
N VAL A 167 8.02 -1.21 -9.26
CA VAL A 167 6.63 -0.88 -8.89
C VAL A 167 6.53 -0.52 -7.41
N ARG A 168 7.17 -1.30 -6.55
CA ARG A 168 7.21 -1.03 -5.11
C ARG A 168 7.96 0.25 -4.78
N ALA A 169 9.09 0.50 -5.45
CA ALA A 169 9.82 1.75 -5.29
C ALA A 169 8.93 2.96 -5.60
N ALA A 170 8.17 2.92 -6.69
CA ALA A 170 7.28 4.00 -7.09
C ALA A 170 6.14 4.30 -6.09
N THR A 171 5.83 3.40 -5.16
CA THR A 171 4.87 3.65 -4.07
C THR A 171 5.46 4.43 -2.90
N VAL A 172 6.79 4.46 -2.77
CA VAL A 172 7.50 5.09 -1.66
C VAL A 172 8.26 6.32 -2.14
N GLN A 173 8.86 6.22 -3.32
CA GLN A 173 9.63 7.28 -3.97
C GLN A 173 9.17 7.38 -5.43
N PRO A 174 8.54 8.47 -5.85
CA PRO A 174 8.10 8.63 -7.22
C PRO A 174 9.28 8.59 -8.21
N ALA A 175 9.01 8.18 -9.43
CA ALA A 175 9.99 8.27 -10.52
C ALA A 175 10.44 9.74 -10.68
N PRO A 176 11.67 10.01 -11.12
CA PRO A 176 12.24 11.36 -11.12
C PRO A 176 11.36 12.41 -11.82
N GLU A 177 10.76 12.03 -12.95
CA GLU A 177 9.84 12.88 -13.72
C GLU A 177 8.45 13.03 -13.10
N ALA A 178 8.10 12.15 -12.15
CA ALA A 178 6.81 12.16 -11.45
C ALA A 178 6.88 12.80 -10.06
N SER A 179 8.02 13.38 -9.70
CA SER A 179 8.27 13.97 -8.40
C SER A 179 7.96 15.46 -8.38
N GLU A 180 7.05 15.87 -7.50
CA GLU A 180 6.68 17.28 -7.29
C GLU A 180 7.81 18.14 -6.72
N TYR A 181 8.81 17.53 -6.06
CA TYR A 181 9.98 18.26 -5.55
C TYR A 181 10.82 18.92 -6.64
N ALA A 182 10.66 18.53 -7.90
CA ALA A 182 11.29 19.18 -9.04
C ALA A 182 10.87 20.64 -9.22
N THR A 183 9.62 20.96 -8.85
CA THR A 183 9.03 22.28 -9.04
C THR A 183 9.52 23.31 -8.02
N GLY A 184 10.04 22.85 -6.88
CA GLY A 184 10.37 23.70 -5.72
C GLY A 184 9.15 24.13 -4.89
N TYR A 185 7.93 23.73 -5.26
CA TYR A 185 6.71 24.00 -4.50
C TYR A 185 6.33 22.83 -3.58
N GLY A 186 6.83 21.62 -3.85
CA GLY A 186 6.63 20.44 -2.98
C GLY A 186 7.48 20.57 -1.71
N ALA A 187 6.85 20.35 -0.56
CA ALA A 187 7.50 20.46 0.74
C ALA A 187 6.95 19.43 1.75
N ASP A 188 7.83 18.78 2.48
CA ASP A 188 7.48 17.95 3.64
C ASP A 188 7.72 18.74 4.93
N ILE A 189 6.67 18.97 5.68
CA ILE A 189 6.72 19.73 6.93
C ILE A 189 6.23 18.83 8.06
N LEU A 190 7.02 18.75 9.12
CA LEU A 190 6.68 18.03 10.34
C LEU A 190 6.73 18.96 11.54
N ALA A 191 6.14 18.54 12.66
CA ALA A 191 6.33 19.20 13.94
C ALA A 191 7.58 18.65 14.62
N ALA A 192 8.34 19.50 15.31
CA ALA A 192 9.56 19.10 16.00
C ALA A 192 9.31 18.04 17.10
N ASP A 193 8.11 18.01 17.66
CA ASP A 193 7.69 17.04 18.67
C ASP A 193 7.13 15.73 18.06
N SER A 194 6.92 15.70 16.73
CA SER A 194 6.44 14.53 15.99
C SER A 194 7.12 14.40 14.64
N MET A 195 8.35 13.88 14.65
CA MET A 195 9.18 13.72 13.45
C MET A 195 8.89 12.44 12.65
N GLU A 196 7.91 11.64 13.05
CA GLU A 196 7.51 10.43 12.34
C GLU A 196 6.45 10.76 11.27
N LYS A 197 6.70 10.29 10.04
CA LYS A 197 5.76 10.42 8.91
C LYS A 197 4.71 9.30 8.97
N ASP A 198 3.90 9.30 10.01
CA ASP A 198 2.85 8.31 10.24
C ASP A 198 1.48 8.96 10.45
N THR A 199 0.47 8.14 10.74
CA THR A 199 -0.89 8.63 11.02
C THR A 199 -0.99 9.42 12.33
N GLY A 200 -0.02 9.30 13.22
CA GLY A 200 0.03 10.05 14.48
C GLY A 200 0.22 11.57 14.28
N PHE A 201 0.79 11.99 13.14
CA PHE A 201 0.89 13.41 12.79
C PHE A 201 -0.49 14.09 12.75
N ALA A 202 -1.54 13.37 12.33
CA ALA A 202 -2.90 13.89 12.28
C ALA A 202 -3.49 14.26 13.68
N ASP A 203 -2.90 13.73 14.75
CA ASP A 203 -3.29 13.99 16.14
C ASP A 203 -2.48 15.14 16.77
N THR A 204 -1.58 15.76 16.02
CA THR A 204 -0.74 16.87 16.50
C THR A 204 -1.43 18.22 16.32
N ARG A 205 -1.07 19.20 17.19
CA ARG A 205 -1.50 20.59 17.02
C ARG A 205 -1.01 21.23 15.71
N ALA A 206 0.12 20.77 15.19
CA ALA A 206 0.66 21.24 13.92
C ALA A 206 -0.26 20.91 12.73
N TYR A 207 -0.90 19.74 12.75
CA TYR A 207 -1.88 19.35 11.74
C TYR A 207 -3.16 20.21 11.80
N GLU A 208 -3.60 20.59 12.98
CA GLU A 208 -4.81 21.44 13.18
C GLU A 208 -4.62 22.85 12.60
N ILE A 209 -3.40 23.40 12.65
CA ILE A 209 -3.10 24.75 12.15
C ILE A 209 -2.98 24.77 10.61
N GLY A 210 -2.53 23.66 10.00
CA GLY A 210 -2.39 23.53 8.55
C GLY A 210 -3.71 23.28 7.79
N ARG A 211 -4.84 23.29 8.48
CA ARG A 211 -6.19 23.02 7.96
C ARG A 211 -7.00 24.29 7.79
#